data_48a974d973e3ed36b5afe0380d4fdfb8
#
_entry.id   48a974d973e3ed36b5afe0380d4fdfb8
#
_cell.length_a   1.000
_cell.length_b   1.000
_cell.length_c   1.000
_cell.angle_alpha   90.00
_cell.angle_beta   90.00
_cell.angle_gamma   90.00
#
_symmetry.space_group_name_H-M   'P 1'
#
loop_
_entity.id
_entity.type
_entity.pdbx_description
1 polymer ?
#
loop_
_entity_poly.entity_id
_entity_poly.type
_entity_poly.pdbx_seq_one_letter_code
_entity_poly.pdbx_strand_id
1 'polypeptide(L)'
;MKNKVIVTPFFESKYKRLAKKFPHLPFELINLEKELIVNPKLGEPIGGSLYKIRLASSDKGKGKSGGFRIITYLIQEINSTIEIYLITIYDKSEDKSISKSVLIKVVKSIFL
;
A
#
# COMPACT_ATOMS: atom_id res chain seq x y z
N MET A 1 -16.88 -5.46 -14.44
CA MET A 1 -15.46 -5.14 -14.41
C MET A 1 -14.97 -5.16 -12.98
N LYS A 2 -13.89 -5.85 -12.73
CA LYS A 2 -13.37 -5.99 -11.37
C LYS A 2 -11.97 -5.45 -11.27
N ASN A 3 -11.78 -4.48 -10.39
CA ASN A 3 -10.45 -4.04 -10.03
C ASN A 3 -9.76 -5.16 -9.23
N LYS A 4 -8.44 -5.19 -9.31
CA LYS A 4 -7.63 -6.22 -8.64
C LYS A 4 -6.60 -5.59 -7.74
N VAL A 5 -6.42 -6.15 -6.56
CA VAL A 5 -5.31 -5.79 -5.67
C VAL A 5 -4.23 -6.86 -5.81
N ILE A 6 -3.01 -6.43 -6.09
CA ILE A 6 -1.87 -7.33 -6.31
C ILE A 6 -0.80 -7.01 -5.30
N VAL A 7 -0.41 -7.99 -4.51
CA VAL A 7 0.66 -7.83 -3.51
C VAL A 7 1.99 -8.10 -4.19
N THR A 8 2.92 -7.15 -4.09
CA THR A 8 4.26 -7.33 -4.64
C THR A 8 5.15 -8.04 -3.63
N PRO A 9 6.21 -8.73 -4.09
CA PRO A 9 7.16 -9.36 -3.17
C PRO A 9 7.82 -8.37 -2.21
N PHE A 10 8.10 -7.16 -2.66
CA PHE A 10 8.69 -6.13 -1.83
C PHE A 10 7.74 -5.74 -0.68
N PHE A 11 6.45 -5.55 -0.99
CA PHE A 11 5.43 -5.29 0.03
C PHE A 11 5.34 -6.45 1.00
N GLU A 12 5.26 -7.68 0.48
CA GLU A 12 5.05 -8.86 1.30
C GLU A 12 6.13 -9.04 2.35
N SER A 13 7.40 -8.83 2.00
CA SER A 13 8.50 -8.97 2.95
C SER A 13 8.40 -7.95 4.09
N LYS A 14 8.03 -6.72 3.77
CA LYS A 14 7.81 -5.67 4.78
C LYS A 14 6.59 -5.99 5.65
N TYR A 15 5.51 -6.43 5.01
CA TYR A 15 4.28 -6.76 5.69
C TYR A 15 4.45 -7.90 6.70
N LYS A 16 5.13 -8.97 6.31
CA LYS A 16 5.36 -10.12 7.20
C LYS A 16 6.07 -9.72 8.48
N ARG A 17 7.06 -8.86 8.37
CA ARG A 17 7.81 -8.36 9.51
C ARG A 17 6.90 -7.57 10.46
N LEU A 18 6.06 -6.68 9.89
CA LEU A 18 5.16 -5.85 10.68
C LEU A 18 4.00 -6.67 11.28
N ALA A 19 3.49 -7.65 10.57
CA ALA A 19 2.39 -8.47 11.05
C ALA A 19 2.76 -9.29 12.29
N LYS A 20 4.02 -9.66 12.42
CA LYS A 20 4.50 -10.33 13.63
C LYS A 20 4.43 -9.42 14.85
N LYS A 21 4.66 -8.14 14.67
CA LYS A 21 4.69 -7.14 15.74
C LYS A 21 3.30 -6.57 16.02
N PHE A 22 2.44 -6.49 15.02
CA PHE A 22 1.12 -5.87 15.11
C PHE A 22 0.06 -6.89 14.71
N PRO A 23 -0.53 -7.62 15.69
CA PRO A 23 -1.41 -8.76 15.38
C PRO A 23 -2.71 -8.38 14.68
N HIS A 24 -3.17 -7.13 14.74
CA HIS A 24 -4.38 -6.70 14.05
C HIS A 24 -4.13 -6.24 12.61
N LEU A 25 -2.86 -6.10 12.22
CA LEU A 25 -2.52 -5.63 10.88
C LEU A 25 -3.16 -6.47 9.75
N PRO A 26 -3.19 -7.81 9.83
CA PRO A 26 -3.84 -8.60 8.78
C PRO A 26 -5.30 -8.23 8.54
N PHE A 27 -6.06 -7.99 9.60
CA PHE A 27 -7.46 -7.58 9.46
C PHE A 27 -7.59 -6.19 8.86
N GLU A 28 -6.72 -5.28 9.28
CA GLU A 28 -6.70 -3.92 8.77
C GLU A 28 -6.34 -3.89 7.30
N LEU A 29 -5.42 -4.75 6.87
CA LEU A 29 -5.06 -4.86 5.46
C LEU A 29 -6.21 -5.44 4.62
N ILE A 30 -6.90 -6.46 5.11
CA ILE A 30 -8.05 -7.04 4.41
C ILE A 30 -9.12 -5.97 4.18
N ASN A 31 -9.41 -5.17 5.18
CA ASN A 31 -10.39 -4.09 5.05
C ASN A 31 -9.94 -3.04 4.05
N LEU A 32 -8.64 -2.70 4.03
CA LEU A 32 -8.09 -1.77 3.07
C LEU A 32 -8.21 -2.31 1.65
N GLU A 33 -7.94 -3.59 1.44
CA GLU A 33 -8.06 -4.20 0.12
C GLU A 33 -9.49 -4.10 -0.42
N LYS A 34 -10.48 -4.29 0.44
CA LYS A 34 -11.89 -4.13 0.06
C LYS A 34 -12.19 -2.68 -0.34
N GLU A 35 -11.67 -1.72 0.39
CA GLU A 35 -11.84 -0.31 0.03
C GLU A 35 -11.18 0.02 -1.30
N LEU A 36 -10.00 -0.53 -1.56
CA LEU A 36 -9.26 -0.27 -2.80
C LEU A 36 -9.98 -0.81 -4.03
N ILE A 37 -10.66 -1.94 -3.91
CA ILE A 37 -11.42 -2.49 -5.03
C ILE A 37 -12.53 -1.53 -5.44
N VAL A 38 -13.16 -0.89 -4.47
CA VAL A 38 -14.24 0.09 -4.73
C VAL A 38 -13.66 1.46 -5.13
N ASN A 39 -12.56 1.86 -4.50
CA ASN A 39 -11.93 3.15 -4.73
C ASN A 39 -10.42 2.97 -4.97
N PRO A 40 -10.01 2.64 -6.20
CA PRO A 40 -8.60 2.38 -6.49
C PRO A 40 -7.66 3.57 -6.24
N LYS A 41 -8.18 4.80 -6.30
CA LYS A 41 -7.39 6.02 -6.11
C LYS A 41 -7.40 6.50 -4.66
N LEU A 42 -7.69 5.62 -3.73
CA LEU A 42 -7.67 5.94 -2.32
C LEU A 42 -6.30 6.47 -1.90
N GLY A 43 -6.30 7.49 -1.06
CA GLY A 43 -5.07 8.08 -0.54
C GLY A 43 -4.68 9.38 -1.24
N GLU A 44 -3.43 9.78 -1.01
CA GLU A 44 -2.87 11.01 -1.55
C GLU A 44 -2.05 10.71 -2.79
N PRO A 45 -2.36 11.31 -3.95
CA PRO A 45 -1.52 11.10 -5.14
C PRO A 45 -0.15 11.75 -4.92
N ILE A 46 0.90 10.99 -5.25
CA ILE A 46 2.27 11.47 -5.11
C ILE A 46 3.01 11.51 -6.45
N GLY A 47 2.25 11.39 -7.55
CA GLY A 47 2.79 11.45 -8.91
C GLY A 47 3.07 10.08 -9.49
N GLY A 48 3.08 9.97 -10.82
CA GLY A 48 3.44 8.74 -11.51
C GLY A 48 2.52 7.56 -11.22
N SER A 49 1.23 7.81 -11.03
CA SER A 49 0.25 6.77 -10.69
C SER A 49 0.49 6.12 -9.33
N LEU A 50 1.27 6.76 -8.48
CA LEU A 50 1.53 6.31 -7.11
C LEU A 50 0.62 7.05 -6.14
N TYR A 51 0.15 6.33 -5.12
CA TYR A 51 -0.68 6.89 -4.06
C TYR A 51 -0.15 6.47 -2.70
N LYS A 52 -0.26 7.36 -1.73
CA LYS A 52 0.13 7.10 -0.35
C LYS A 52 -1.12 7.02 0.51
N ILE A 53 -1.31 5.90 1.20
CA ILE A 53 -2.47 5.64 2.03
C ILE A 53 -2.03 5.62 3.49
N ARG A 54 -2.83 6.27 4.34
CA ARG A 54 -2.65 6.20 5.79
C ARG A 54 -3.55 5.09 6.32
N LEU A 55 -2.94 4.12 6.99
CA LEU A 55 -3.67 3.00 7.56
C LEU A 55 -3.59 3.09 9.09
N ALA A 56 -4.75 3.26 9.73
CA ALA A 56 -4.81 3.29 11.18
C ALA A 56 -4.46 1.92 11.75
N SER A 57 -3.81 1.91 12.91
CA SER A 57 -3.46 0.67 13.60
C SER A 57 -4.09 0.67 14.98
N SER A 58 -4.96 -0.31 15.24
CA SER A 58 -5.55 -0.48 16.57
C SER A 58 -4.49 -0.89 17.59
N ASP A 59 -3.45 -1.59 17.15
CA ASP A 59 -2.35 -1.99 18.04
C ASP A 59 -1.52 -0.80 18.52
N LYS A 60 -1.47 0.27 17.73
CA LYS A 60 -0.69 1.45 18.07
C LYS A 60 -1.50 2.51 18.81
N GLY A 61 -2.83 2.49 18.65
CA GLY A 61 -3.72 3.39 19.37
C GLY A 61 -3.60 4.86 19.03
N LYS A 62 -2.98 5.23 17.90
CA LYS A 62 -2.73 6.62 17.53
C LYS A 62 -3.49 7.07 16.30
N GLY A 63 -4.48 6.31 15.86
CA GLY A 63 -5.25 6.62 14.67
C GLY A 63 -4.39 6.61 13.41
N LYS A 64 -4.87 7.26 12.34
CA LYS A 64 -4.21 7.22 11.04
C LYS A 64 -2.86 7.92 11.02
N SER A 65 -2.71 8.97 11.82
CA SER A 65 -1.46 9.75 11.84
C SER A 65 -0.29 8.95 12.42
N GLY A 66 -0.55 8.04 13.33
CA GLY A 66 0.47 7.24 13.98
C GLY A 66 0.54 5.79 13.51
N GLY A 67 -0.25 5.43 12.48
CA GLY A 67 -0.30 4.05 11.99
C GLY A 67 0.75 3.76 10.93
N PHE A 68 0.30 3.06 9.88
CA PHE A 68 1.16 2.67 8.78
C PHE A 68 0.92 3.54 7.56
N ARG A 69 1.89 3.51 6.65
CA ARG A 69 1.76 4.10 5.32
C ARG A 69 1.91 3.00 4.29
N ILE A 70 1.02 2.99 3.30
CA ILE A 70 1.05 2.02 2.21
C ILE A 70 1.13 2.80 0.92
N ILE A 71 2.04 2.39 0.05
CA ILE A 71 2.18 2.98 -1.29
C ILE A 71 1.56 2.03 -2.29
N THR A 72 0.68 2.55 -3.12
CA THR A 72 0.07 1.80 -4.23
C THR A 72 0.50 2.37 -5.56
N TYR A 73 0.49 1.51 -6.58
CA TYR A 73 0.74 1.88 -7.97
C TYR A 73 -0.39 1.34 -8.81
N LEU A 74 -0.97 2.20 -9.66
CA LEU A 74 -2.17 1.85 -10.43
C LEU A 74 -1.85 1.68 -11.89
N ILE A 75 -2.34 0.58 -12.47
CA ILE A 75 -2.31 0.36 -13.91
C ILE A 75 -3.75 0.19 -14.38
N GLN A 76 -4.16 1.02 -15.32
CA GLN A 76 -5.47 0.90 -15.95
C GLN A 76 -5.35 0.05 -17.21
N GLU A 77 -6.13 -1.01 -17.26
CA GLU A 77 -6.15 -1.87 -18.42
C GLU A 77 -7.17 -1.40 -19.47
N ILE A 78 -7.06 -1.98 -20.68
CA ILE A 78 -7.89 -1.61 -21.81
C ILE A 78 -9.38 -1.77 -21.53
N ASN A 79 -9.75 -2.79 -20.77
CA ASN A 79 -11.16 -3.07 -20.41
C ASN A 79 -11.65 -2.25 -19.21
N SER A 80 -10.96 -1.18 -18.86
CA SER A 80 -11.26 -0.31 -17.72
C SER A 80 -11.08 -0.96 -16.34
N THR A 81 -10.51 -2.15 -16.29
CA THR A 81 -10.10 -2.77 -15.03
C THR A 81 -8.83 -2.10 -14.52
N ILE A 82 -8.78 -1.79 -13.23
CA ILE A 82 -7.59 -1.19 -12.63
C ILE A 82 -6.89 -2.25 -11.78
N GLU A 83 -5.59 -2.40 -12.01
CA GLU A 83 -4.74 -3.22 -11.16
C GLU A 83 -4.07 -2.30 -10.15
N ILE A 84 -4.24 -2.64 -8.87
CA ILE A 84 -3.70 -1.85 -7.77
C ILE A 84 -2.57 -2.66 -7.15
N TYR A 85 -1.34 -2.23 -7.36
CA TYR A 85 -0.17 -2.91 -6.82
C TYR A 85 0.18 -2.33 -5.47
N LEU A 86 0.23 -3.19 -4.45
CA LEU A 86 0.73 -2.78 -3.14
C LEU A 86 2.26 -2.82 -3.21
N ILE A 87 2.88 -1.65 -3.23
CA ILE A 87 4.32 -1.52 -3.46
C ILE A 87 5.11 -1.71 -2.17
N THR A 88 4.71 -1.00 -1.12
CA THR A 88 5.39 -1.10 0.16
C THR A 88 4.48 -0.68 1.30
N ILE A 89 4.85 -1.09 2.50
CA ILE A 89 4.23 -0.66 3.74
C ILE A 89 5.35 -0.31 4.72
N TYR A 90 5.16 0.74 5.51
CA TYR A 90 6.11 1.08 6.56
C TYR A 90 5.38 1.67 7.76
N ASP A 91 6.01 1.51 8.93
CA ASP A 91 5.53 2.09 10.18
C ASP A 91 5.93 3.55 10.23
N LYS A 92 4.96 4.43 10.38
CA LYS A 92 5.19 5.87 10.39
C LYS A 92 6.17 6.30 11.48
N SER A 93 6.20 5.60 12.61
CA SER A 93 7.08 5.96 13.72
C SER A 93 8.52 5.49 13.54
N GLU A 94 8.74 4.42 12.79
CA GLU A 94 10.07 3.84 12.60
C GLU A 94 10.75 4.36 11.34
N ASP A 95 10.00 4.49 10.26
CA ASP A 95 10.53 4.85 8.97
C ASP A 95 10.10 6.24 8.56
N LYS A 96 11.04 6.97 8.01
CA LYS A 96 10.74 8.23 7.33
C LYS A 96 10.15 7.90 5.98
N SER A 97 9.58 8.89 5.33
CA SER A 97 9.01 8.68 3.99
C SER A 97 10.05 8.10 3.03
N ILE A 98 9.62 7.15 2.22
CA ILE A 98 10.47 6.56 1.19
C ILE A 98 10.59 7.55 0.05
N SER A 99 11.82 7.71 -0.47
CA SER A 99 12.06 8.64 -1.56
C SER A 99 11.37 8.15 -2.84
N LYS A 100 10.97 9.10 -3.68
CA LYS A 100 10.33 8.79 -4.95
C LYS A 100 11.24 7.97 -5.87
N SER A 101 12.55 8.23 -5.84
CA SER A 101 13.50 7.47 -6.65
C SER A 101 13.53 5.99 -6.27
N VAL A 102 13.44 5.68 -4.98
CA VAL A 102 13.37 4.29 -4.53
C VAL A 102 12.07 3.64 -4.99
N LEU A 103 10.94 4.34 -4.88
CA LEU A 103 9.65 3.83 -5.33
C LEU A 103 9.66 3.53 -6.82
N ILE A 104 10.26 4.40 -7.63
CA ILE A 104 10.38 4.19 -9.07
C ILE A 104 11.21 2.94 -9.36
N LYS A 105 12.30 2.73 -8.64
CA LYS A 105 13.13 1.53 -8.80
C LYS A 105 12.34 0.26 -8.48
N VAL A 106 11.54 0.29 -7.41
CA VAL A 106 10.71 -0.87 -7.05
C VAL A 106 9.69 -1.15 -8.14
N VAL A 107 9.01 -0.12 -8.64
CA VAL A 107 8.04 -0.28 -9.73
C VAL A 107 8.71 -0.88 -10.95
N LYS A 108 9.87 -0.36 -11.36
CA LYS A 108 10.62 -0.91 -12.51
C LYS A 108 10.99 -2.37 -12.31
N SER A 109 11.38 -2.76 -11.09
CA SER A 109 11.75 -4.15 -10.81
C SER A 109 10.60 -5.12 -10.97
N ILE A 110 9.36 -4.64 -10.82
CA ILE A 110 8.17 -5.47 -10.96
C ILE A 110 7.84 -5.72 -12.43
N PHE A 111 8.04 -4.72 -13.28
CA PHE A 111 7.59 -4.77 -14.67
C PHE A 111 8.72 -4.93 -15.69
N LEU A 112 9.93 -4.91 -15.27
CA LEU A 112 11.09 -5.14 -16.11
C LEU A 112 11.88 -6.37 -15.61
#